data_3c7036e8e522b49a5d7e1b95f49f0e6f
#
_entry.id   3c7036e8e522b49a5d7e1b95f49f0e6f
#
_cell.length_a   1.000
_cell.length_b   1.000
_cell.length_c   1.000
_cell.angle_alpha   90.00
_cell.angle_beta   90.00
_cell.angle_gamma   90.00
#
_symmetry.space_group_name_H-M   'P 1'
#
loop_
_entity.id
_entity.type
_entity.pdbx_description
1 polymer ?
#
loop_
_entity_poly.entity_id
_entity_poly.type
_entity_poly.pdbx_seq_one_letter_code
_entity_poly.pdbx_strand_id
1 'polypeptide(L)'
;MSRDVSVAPKERVNIKFRPSTGHLREEVELPLKLLMLGDFTGRLDDRPVDDRPPVDINKDNFDEVLNSHALALTLDVPNRIEEREEPLRVNLAFSRLRDFEPESLARQVPELAALLQLREALVALRGPLGNVPTFRKTIQGMLESEATREQLLLELTGPGAGDAR
;
A
#
# COMPACT_ATOMS: atom_id res chain seq x y z
N MET A 1 -43.66 -20.29 0.86
CA MET A 1 -42.64 -19.86 -0.11
C MET A 1 -41.46 -20.80 0.08
N SER A 2 -41.26 -21.69 -0.88
CA SER A 2 -40.12 -22.60 -0.91
C SER A 2 -38.86 -21.75 -1.13
N ARG A 3 -37.97 -21.67 -0.15
CA ARG A 3 -36.63 -21.12 -0.36
C ARG A 3 -35.91 -22.07 -1.30
N ASP A 4 -35.60 -21.60 -2.50
CA ASP A 4 -34.74 -22.33 -3.41
C ASP A 4 -33.43 -22.65 -2.68
N VAL A 5 -33.25 -23.93 -2.41
CA VAL A 5 -31.99 -24.43 -1.81
C VAL A 5 -30.94 -24.26 -2.90
N SER A 6 -30.02 -23.31 -2.72
CA SER A 6 -28.95 -23.11 -3.67
C SER A 6 -28.09 -24.37 -3.75
N VAL A 7 -27.96 -24.91 -4.95
CA VAL A 7 -27.08 -26.04 -5.18
C VAL A 7 -25.64 -25.56 -5.02
N ALA A 8 -24.94 -26.13 -4.03
CA ALA A 8 -23.53 -25.79 -3.83
C ALA A 8 -22.69 -26.17 -5.05
N PRO A 9 -21.77 -25.32 -5.51
CA PRO A 9 -20.79 -25.72 -6.49
C PRO A 9 -19.94 -26.91 -6.00
N LYS A 10 -19.34 -27.65 -6.91
CA LYS A 10 -18.61 -28.92 -6.59
C LYS A 10 -17.49 -28.76 -5.54
N GLU A 11 -16.97 -27.54 -5.41
CA GLU A 11 -15.85 -27.18 -4.51
C GLU A 11 -16.33 -26.68 -3.13
N ARG A 12 -17.65 -26.71 -2.91
CA ARG A 12 -18.26 -26.21 -1.68
C ARG A 12 -19.00 -27.33 -0.96
N VAL A 13 -18.77 -27.47 0.33
CA VAL A 13 -19.53 -28.38 1.21
C VAL A 13 -20.64 -27.60 1.90
N ASN A 14 -21.90 -27.96 1.61
CA ASN A 14 -23.05 -27.43 2.35
C ASN A 14 -23.34 -28.32 3.57
N ILE A 15 -23.30 -27.72 4.74
CA ILE A 15 -23.65 -28.40 5.99
C ILE A 15 -25.04 -27.97 6.41
N LYS A 16 -25.94 -28.91 6.45
CA LYS A 16 -27.31 -28.73 6.94
C LYS A 16 -27.50 -29.55 8.20
N PHE A 17 -28.11 -28.97 9.20
CA PHE A 17 -28.43 -29.67 10.42
C PHE A 17 -29.90 -29.45 10.79
N ARG A 18 -30.48 -30.45 11.49
CA ARG A 18 -31.83 -30.38 11.99
C ARG A 18 -31.76 -30.28 13.52
N PRO A 19 -31.99 -29.12 14.10
CA PRO A 19 -32.01 -29.01 15.54
C PRO A 19 -33.19 -29.82 16.10
N SER A 20 -32.93 -30.65 17.11
CA SER A 20 -33.94 -31.49 17.78
C SER A 20 -34.70 -30.77 18.89
N THR A 21 -34.92 -29.47 18.74
CA THR A 21 -35.58 -28.65 19.79
C THR A 21 -37.05 -28.41 19.41
N GLY A 22 -37.96 -29.19 19.96
CA GLY A 22 -39.41 -28.99 19.85
C GLY A 22 -40.03 -29.58 18.58
N HIS A 23 -41.26 -29.17 18.27
CA HIS A 23 -42.09 -29.73 17.20
C HIS A 23 -41.78 -29.21 15.80
N LEU A 24 -40.93 -28.20 15.66
CA LEU A 24 -40.50 -27.64 14.37
C LEU A 24 -39.19 -28.27 13.94
N ARG A 25 -39.27 -29.12 12.89
CA ARG A 25 -38.11 -29.68 12.22
C ARG A 25 -37.73 -28.80 11.03
N GLU A 26 -37.18 -27.62 11.29
CA GLU A 26 -36.66 -26.78 10.23
C GLU A 26 -35.19 -27.12 9.94
N GLU A 27 -34.89 -27.32 8.65
CA GLU A 27 -33.51 -27.51 8.20
C GLU A 27 -32.79 -26.17 8.20
N VAL A 28 -31.70 -26.07 8.95
CA VAL A 28 -30.85 -24.88 9.00
C VAL A 28 -29.58 -25.14 8.23
N GLU A 29 -29.29 -24.30 7.24
CA GLU A 29 -28.02 -24.31 6.49
C GLU A 29 -27.01 -23.39 7.19
N LEU A 30 -25.83 -23.92 7.46
CA LEU A 30 -24.73 -23.12 8.02
C LEU A 30 -24.24 -22.09 7.02
N PRO A 31 -23.89 -20.87 7.47
CA PRO A 31 -23.35 -19.85 6.61
C PRO A 31 -22.01 -20.30 6.01
N LEU A 32 -21.71 -19.82 4.80
CA LEU A 32 -20.46 -20.09 4.14
C LEU A 32 -19.30 -19.55 4.97
N LYS A 33 -18.34 -20.43 5.30
CA LYS A 33 -17.03 -20.06 5.84
C LYS A 33 -15.96 -20.60 4.92
N LEU A 34 -14.99 -19.80 4.57
CA LEU A 34 -13.83 -20.15 3.76
C LEU A 34 -12.60 -20.16 4.68
N LEU A 35 -11.86 -21.27 4.67
CA LEU A 35 -10.56 -21.35 5.31
C LEU A 35 -9.49 -21.32 4.22
N MET A 36 -8.62 -20.32 4.28
CA MET A 36 -7.48 -20.20 3.37
C MET A 36 -6.21 -20.58 4.12
N LEU A 37 -5.46 -21.52 3.55
CA LEU A 37 -4.15 -21.93 4.06
C LEU A 37 -3.07 -21.44 3.10
N GLY A 38 -2.05 -20.78 3.65
CA GLY A 38 -0.95 -20.26 2.85
C GLY A 38 0.09 -19.56 3.73
N ASP A 39 1.20 -19.23 3.12
CA ASP A 39 2.20 -18.36 3.74
C ASP A 39 1.85 -16.89 3.42
N PHE A 40 1.20 -16.22 4.37
CA PHE A 40 0.79 -14.82 4.23
C PHE A 40 1.78 -13.84 4.86
N THR A 41 2.79 -14.33 5.58
CA THR A 41 3.72 -13.47 6.33
C THR A 41 5.15 -13.51 5.82
N GLY A 42 5.51 -14.53 5.04
CA GLY A 42 6.88 -14.80 4.61
C GLY A 42 7.84 -15.13 5.76
N ARG A 43 7.30 -15.46 6.95
CA ARG A 43 8.09 -15.81 8.14
C ARG A 43 7.95 -17.29 8.43
N LEU A 44 9.07 -17.90 8.84
CA LEU A 44 9.06 -19.27 9.33
C LEU A 44 8.26 -19.36 10.64
N ASP A 45 7.36 -20.33 10.70
CA ASP A 45 6.62 -20.68 11.92
C ASP A 45 6.82 -22.18 12.16
N ASP A 46 7.51 -22.53 13.23
CA ASP A 46 7.86 -23.92 13.58
C ASP A 46 6.65 -24.72 14.12
N ARG A 47 5.54 -24.03 14.40
CA ARG A 47 4.33 -24.71 14.87
C ARG A 47 3.69 -25.51 13.74
N PRO A 48 3.20 -26.74 13.99
CA PRO A 48 2.41 -27.48 13.02
C PRO A 48 1.11 -26.73 12.67
N VAL A 49 0.58 -26.98 11.48
CA VAL A 49 -0.57 -26.22 10.93
C VAL A 49 -1.82 -26.35 11.78
N ASP A 50 -2.03 -27.49 12.42
CA ASP A 50 -3.14 -27.79 13.31
C ASP A 50 -3.11 -27.01 14.64
N ASP A 51 -1.91 -26.62 15.08
CA ASP A 51 -1.71 -25.81 16.29
C ASP A 51 -1.78 -24.30 16.01
N ARG A 52 -1.90 -23.87 14.75
CA ARG A 52 -2.01 -22.45 14.38
C ARG A 52 -3.46 -21.99 14.49
N PRO A 53 -3.78 -21.00 15.36
CA PRO A 53 -5.14 -20.50 15.47
C PRO A 53 -5.55 -19.81 14.15
N PRO A 54 -6.75 -20.09 13.63
CA PRO A 54 -7.27 -19.37 12.48
C PRO A 54 -7.53 -17.91 12.83
N VAL A 55 -7.21 -17.02 11.91
CA VAL A 55 -7.49 -15.58 12.03
C VAL A 55 -8.82 -15.29 11.32
N ASP A 56 -9.77 -14.72 12.04
CA ASP A 56 -11.05 -14.33 11.46
C ASP A 56 -10.91 -13.00 10.71
N ILE A 57 -11.21 -13.04 9.41
CA ILE A 57 -11.06 -11.90 8.51
C ILE A 57 -12.41 -11.59 7.89
N ASN A 58 -12.80 -10.34 7.96
CA ASN A 58 -13.98 -9.80 7.30
C ASN A 58 -13.64 -8.47 6.61
N LYS A 59 -14.61 -7.87 5.96
CA LYS A 59 -14.42 -6.61 5.23
C LYS A 59 -14.00 -5.45 6.14
N ASP A 60 -14.44 -5.45 7.37
CA ASP A 60 -14.28 -4.31 8.28
C ASP A 60 -12.94 -4.37 9.05
N ASN A 61 -12.44 -5.58 9.33
CA ASN A 61 -11.20 -5.77 10.08
C ASN A 61 -9.97 -6.12 9.22
N PHE A 62 -10.11 -6.15 7.90
CA PHE A 62 -9.05 -6.59 6.99
C PHE A 62 -7.74 -5.80 7.17
N ASP A 63 -7.82 -4.48 7.19
CA ASP A 63 -6.64 -3.61 7.35
C ASP A 63 -6.00 -3.77 8.74
N GLU A 64 -6.81 -3.96 9.79
CA GLU A 64 -6.32 -4.19 11.15
C GLU A 64 -5.56 -5.52 11.25
N VAL A 65 -6.11 -6.58 10.67
CA VAL A 65 -5.45 -7.89 10.59
C VAL A 65 -4.16 -7.81 9.79
N LEU A 66 -4.18 -7.13 8.64
CA LEU A 66 -2.97 -6.96 7.81
C LEU A 66 -1.88 -6.21 8.58
N ASN A 67 -2.25 -5.14 9.28
CA ASN A 67 -1.33 -4.37 10.12
C ASN A 67 -0.75 -5.23 11.27
N SER A 68 -1.56 -6.09 11.89
CA SER A 68 -1.11 -6.98 12.97
C SER A 68 -0.06 -7.99 12.51
N HIS A 69 -0.08 -8.35 11.23
CA HIS A 69 0.92 -9.21 10.63
C HIS A 69 2.29 -8.52 10.44
N ALA A 70 2.36 -7.19 10.50
CA ALA A 70 3.58 -6.39 10.35
C ALA A 70 4.42 -6.87 9.16
N LEU A 71 3.81 -6.88 7.98
CA LEU A 71 4.44 -7.35 6.75
C LEU A 71 5.58 -6.41 6.35
N ALA A 72 6.76 -6.95 6.12
CA ALA A 72 7.91 -6.22 5.64
C ALA A 72 8.68 -7.05 4.61
N LEU A 73 9.20 -6.37 3.61
CA LEU A 73 9.94 -6.99 2.53
C LEU A 73 11.19 -6.16 2.23
N THR A 74 12.35 -6.81 2.23
CA THR A 74 13.62 -6.20 1.81
C THR A 74 14.05 -6.82 0.49
N LEU A 75 14.28 -6.00 -0.52
CA LEU A 75 14.68 -6.42 -1.86
C LEU A 75 15.90 -5.61 -2.32
N ASP A 76 16.78 -6.27 -3.05
CA ASP A 76 17.84 -5.62 -3.81
C ASP A 76 17.42 -5.61 -5.30
N VAL A 77 17.13 -4.43 -5.84
CA VAL A 77 16.65 -4.26 -7.21
C VAL A 77 17.71 -3.55 -8.05
N PRO A 78 17.83 -3.84 -9.36
CA PRO A 78 18.76 -3.11 -10.23
C PRO A 78 18.46 -1.61 -10.23
N ASN A 79 19.45 -0.78 -9.90
CA ASN A 79 19.29 0.67 -9.96
C ASN A 79 19.31 1.13 -11.44
N ARG A 80 18.16 1.63 -11.89
CA ARG A 80 18.00 2.21 -13.24
C ARG A 80 17.74 3.72 -13.21
N ILE A 81 17.79 4.32 -12.02
CA ILE A 81 17.55 5.76 -11.86
C ILE A 81 18.83 6.54 -12.13
N GLU A 82 19.95 6.05 -11.63
CA GLU A 82 21.24 6.75 -11.67
C GLU A 82 22.30 6.04 -12.54
N GLU A 83 21.93 5.02 -13.30
CA GLU A 83 22.85 4.19 -14.12
C GLU A 83 24.05 3.65 -13.31
N ARG A 84 23.88 3.47 -12.01
CA ARG A 84 24.88 2.87 -11.14
C ARG A 84 24.79 1.35 -11.18
N GLU A 85 25.94 0.68 -11.13
CA GLU A 85 26.01 -0.78 -11.05
C GLU A 85 25.54 -1.34 -9.69
N GLU A 86 25.53 -0.50 -8.64
CA GLU A 86 25.11 -0.90 -7.32
C GLU A 86 23.58 -1.10 -7.24
N PRO A 87 23.12 -2.24 -6.73
CA PRO A 87 21.70 -2.48 -6.58
C PRO A 87 21.09 -1.51 -5.55
N LEU A 88 19.87 -1.08 -5.81
CA LEU A 88 19.08 -0.28 -4.89
C LEU A 88 18.45 -1.20 -3.85
N ARG A 89 18.77 -1.00 -2.59
CA ARG A 89 18.16 -1.73 -1.49
C ARG A 89 16.85 -1.07 -1.07
N VAL A 90 15.76 -1.80 -1.27
CA VAL A 90 14.40 -1.33 -1.02
C VAL A 90 13.83 -2.05 0.20
N ASN A 91 13.41 -1.28 1.20
CA ASN A 91 12.70 -1.78 2.37
C ASN A 91 11.25 -1.33 2.31
N LEU A 92 10.33 -2.28 2.22
CA LEU A 92 8.90 -2.02 2.11
C LEU A 92 8.18 -2.54 3.35
N ALA A 93 7.22 -1.77 3.84
CA ALA A 93 6.32 -2.16 4.91
C ALA A 93 4.86 -2.03 4.43
N PHE A 94 4.02 -2.98 4.85
CA PHE A 94 2.63 -3.05 4.41
C PHE A 94 1.70 -3.17 5.62
N SER A 95 0.88 -2.15 5.83
CA SER A 95 -0.09 -2.10 6.92
C SER A 95 -1.53 -2.24 6.42
N ARG A 96 -1.77 -1.92 5.17
CA ARG A 96 -3.09 -1.99 4.53
C ARG A 96 -2.93 -2.26 3.04
N LEU A 97 -4.03 -2.67 2.40
CA LEU A 97 -4.03 -3.03 0.98
C LEU A 97 -3.55 -1.88 0.07
N ARG A 98 -3.81 -0.65 0.47
CA ARG A 98 -3.38 0.57 -0.25
C ARG A 98 -1.86 0.74 -0.32
N ASP A 99 -1.12 0.14 0.61
CA ASP A 99 0.34 0.26 0.64
C ASP A 99 1.01 -0.50 -0.53
N PHE A 100 0.26 -1.38 -1.21
CA PHE A 100 0.69 -2.05 -2.44
C PHE A 100 0.52 -1.20 -3.71
N GLU A 101 -0.12 -0.03 -3.61
CA GLU A 101 -0.23 0.87 -4.75
C GLU A 101 1.14 1.42 -5.15
N PRO A 102 1.41 1.61 -6.46
CA PRO A 102 2.71 2.07 -6.95
C PRO A 102 3.18 3.39 -6.32
N GLU A 103 2.26 4.31 -6.06
CA GLU A 103 2.57 5.59 -5.44
C GLU A 103 2.99 5.43 -3.96
N SER A 104 2.32 4.54 -3.22
CA SER A 104 2.66 4.23 -1.83
C SER A 104 4.02 3.54 -1.73
N LEU A 105 4.32 2.63 -2.66
CA LEU A 105 5.63 1.99 -2.76
C LEU A 105 6.73 3.00 -3.08
N ALA A 106 6.49 3.89 -4.05
CA ALA A 106 7.46 4.91 -4.44
C ALA A 106 7.77 5.90 -3.30
N ARG A 107 6.81 6.18 -2.42
CA ARG A 107 7.03 7.04 -1.24
C ARG A 107 7.88 6.39 -0.16
N GLN A 108 7.94 5.06 -0.11
CA GLN A 108 8.77 4.31 0.84
C GLN A 108 10.24 4.22 0.40
N VAL A 109 10.53 4.46 -0.87
CA VAL A 109 11.90 4.43 -1.45
C VAL A 109 12.41 5.87 -1.53
N PRO A 110 13.48 6.25 -0.79
CA PRO A 110 13.93 7.65 -0.70
C PRO A 110 14.20 8.31 -2.07
N GLU A 111 14.84 7.60 -2.98
CA GLU A 111 15.19 8.09 -4.31
C GLU A 111 13.92 8.38 -5.15
N LEU A 112 12.93 7.48 -5.09
CA LEU A 112 11.66 7.66 -5.78
C LEU A 112 10.80 8.73 -5.10
N ALA A 113 10.82 8.81 -3.78
CA ALA A 113 10.12 9.85 -3.02
C ALA A 113 10.60 11.25 -3.39
N ALA A 114 11.91 11.44 -3.53
CA ALA A 114 12.48 12.70 -3.99
C ALA A 114 11.99 13.08 -5.41
N LEU A 115 11.94 12.12 -6.32
CA LEU A 115 11.41 12.35 -7.68
C LEU A 115 9.90 12.68 -7.67
N LEU A 116 9.11 12.03 -6.80
CA LEU A 116 7.70 12.37 -6.64
C LEU A 116 7.51 13.79 -6.11
N GLN A 117 8.29 14.20 -5.10
CA GLN A 117 8.26 15.57 -4.57
C GLN A 117 8.64 16.59 -5.66
N LEU A 118 9.68 16.32 -6.44
CA LEU A 118 10.06 17.16 -7.57
C LEU A 118 8.93 17.28 -8.59
N ARG A 119 8.28 16.17 -8.94
CA ARG A 119 7.12 16.17 -9.84
C ARG A 119 5.97 17.01 -9.29
N GLU A 120 5.64 16.86 -8.01
CA GLU A 120 4.59 17.62 -7.35
C GLU A 120 4.91 19.13 -7.35
N ALA A 121 6.14 19.51 -7.05
CA ALA A 121 6.59 20.89 -7.11
C ALA A 121 6.49 21.49 -8.53
N LEU A 122 6.91 20.74 -9.55
CA LEU A 122 6.81 21.17 -10.96
C LEU A 122 5.34 21.31 -11.40
N VAL A 123 4.46 20.41 -10.98
CA VAL A 123 3.02 20.51 -11.26
C VAL A 123 2.41 21.73 -10.56
N ALA A 124 2.79 21.99 -9.30
CA ALA A 124 2.34 23.18 -8.56
C ALA A 124 2.80 24.49 -9.23
N LEU A 125 4.02 24.53 -9.76
CA LEU A 125 4.56 25.70 -10.47
C LEU A 125 3.88 25.92 -11.84
N ARG A 126 3.34 24.90 -12.47
CA ARG A 126 2.71 25.00 -13.79
C ARG A 126 1.60 26.03 -13.86
N GLY A 127 0.74 26.09 -12.83
CA GLY A 127 -0.37 27.04 -12.76
C GLY A 127 0.09 28.50 -12.69
N PRO A 128 0.91 28.90 -11.70
CA PRO A 128 1.46 30.25 -11.57
C PRO A 128 2.29 30.69 -12.77
N LEU A 129 3.10 29.79 -13.34
CA LEU A 129 3.91 30.10 -14.54
C LEU A 129 3.06 30.41 -15.78
N GLY A 130 1.88 29.76 -15.91
CA GLY A 130 0.95 30.01 -17.00
C GLY A 130 0.12 31.27 -16.83
N ASN A 131 -0.26 31.60 -15.60
CA ASN A 131 -1.29 32.61 -15.31
C ASN A 131 -0.74 33.96 -14.81
N VAL A 132 0.52 34.01 -14.31
CA VAL A 132 1.11 35.23 -13.75
C VAL A 132 2.38 35.63 -14.50
N PRO A 133 2.29 36.58 -15.46
CA PRO A 133 3.44 36.98 -16.30
C PRO A 133 4.63 37.51 -15.51
N THR A 134 4.39 38.20 -14.40
CA THR A 134 5.44 38.71 -13.50
C THR A 134 6.23 37.58 -12.85
N PHE A 135 5.53 36.56 -12.36
CA PHE A 135 6.13 35.36 -11.75
C PHE A 135 7.01 34.60 -12.77
N ARG A 136 6.50 34.43 -14.00
CA ARG A 136 7.27 33.82 -15.07
C ARG A 136 8.59 34.57 -15.37
N LYS A 137 8.54 35.90 -15.45
CA LYS A 137 9.73 36.75 -15.68
C LYS A 137 10.72 36.64 -14.53
N THR A 138 10.24 36.60 -13.29
CA THR A 138 11.10 36.45 -12.10
C THR A 138 11.82 35.11 -12.12
N ILE A 139 11.11 34.01 -12.35
CA ILE A 139 11.72 32.66 -12.45
C ILE A 139 12.70 32.60 -13.62
N GLN A 140 12.36 33.18 -14.77
CA GLN A 140 13.26 33.21 -15.92
C GLN A 140 14.55 33.98 -15.62
N GLY A 141 14.46 35.15 -14.98
CA GLY A 141 15.62 35.93 -14.55
C GLY A 141 16.50 35.21 -13.51
N MET A 142 15.87 34.44 -12.59
CA MET A 142 16.61 33.61 -11.64
C MET A 142 17.37 32.46 -12.30
N LEU A 143 16.80 31.87 -13.36
CA LEU A 143 17.43 30.76 -14.11
C LEU A 143 18.57 31.24 -15.03
N GLU A 144 18.46 32.46 -15.54
CA GLU A 144 19.47 33.07 -16.40
C GLU A 144 20.74 33.51 -15.63
N SER A 145 20.61 33.79 -14.33
CA SER A 145 21.74 34.18 -13.46
C SER A 145 22.33 32.97 -12.75
N GLU A 146 23.59 32.64 -13.07
CA GLU A 146 24.30 31.50 -12.46
C GLU A 146 24.45 31.66 -10.95
N ALA A 147 24.73 32.87 -10.46
CA ALA A 147 24.88 33.17 -9.05
C ALA A 147 23.57 32.98 -8.26
N THR A 148 22.43 33.39 -8.83
CA THR A 148 21.11 33.20 -8.18
C THR A 148 20.66 31.74 -8.22
N ARG A 149 21.04 30.99 -9.27
CA ARG A 149 20.77 29.55 -9.37
C ARG A 149 21.55 28.77 -8.30
N GLU A 150 22.83 29.09 -8.10
CA GLU A 150 23.63 28.48 -7.04
C GLU A 150 23.14 28.81 -5.64
N GLN A 151 22.71 30.05 -5.38
CA GLN A 151 22.08 30.41 -4.11
C GLN A 151 20.80 29.64 -3.85
N LEU A 152 19.92 29.51 -4.85
CA LEU A 152 18.69 28.71 -4.73
C LEU A 152 18.99 27.22 -4.48
N LEU A 153 20.01 26.67 -5.14
CA LEU A 153 20.44 25.29 -4.90
C LEU A 153 20.95 25.12 -3.47
N LEU A 154 21.72 26.07 -2.96
CA LEU A 154 22.20 26.07 -1.58
C LEU A 154 21.04 26.17 -0.56
N GLU A 155 20.02 27.00 -0.83
CA GLU A 155 18.84 27.11 0.02
C GLU A 155 17.98 25.85 0.00
N LEU A 156 17.82 25.22 -1.16
CA LEU A 156 17.04 23.98 -1.31
C LEU A 156 17.75 22.74 -0.76
N THR A 157 19.08 22.70 -0.81
CA THR A 157 19.89 21.57 -0.31
C THR A 157 20.44 21.77 1.09
N GLY A 158 20.29 22.99 1.66
CA GLY A 158 20.73 23.31 3.01
C GLY A 158 19.90 22.61 4.10
N PRO A 159 20.49 22.37 5.30
CA PRO A 159 19.85 21.60 6.37
C PRO A 159 18.64 22.26 7.05
N GLY A 160 18.02 23.27 6.41
CA GLY A 160 16.86 24.00 6.93
C GLY A 160 15.58 23.93 6.11
N ALA A 161 15.55 23.19 4.98
CA ALA A 161 14.41 23.18 4.06
C ALA A 161 13.21 22.28 4.51
N GLY A 162 13.30 21.67 5.69
CA GLY A 162 12.29 20.71 6.18
C GLY A 162 11.26 21.25 7.17
N ASP A 163 11.32 22.53 7.60
CA ASP A 163 10.50 23.02 8.73
C ASP A 163 9.79 24.34 8.43
N ALA A 164 9.05 24.40 7.33
CA ALA A 164 8.03 25.44 7.12
C ALA A 164 6.67 24.76 6.96
N ARG A 165 5.92 24.80 8.06
CA ARG A 165 4.51 24.43 8.21
C ARG A 165 3.60 25.13 7.22
#